data_db9d919e3f03b03aa197ec910ec0dd9b
#
_entry.id   db9d919e3f03b03aa197ec910ec0dd9b
#
_cell.length_a   1.000
_cell.length_b   1.000
_cell.length_c   1.000
_cell.angle_alpha   90.00
_cell.angle_beta   90.00
_cell.angle_gamma   90.00
#
_symmetry.space_group_name_H-M   'P 1'
#
loop_
_entity.id
_entity.type
_entity.pdbx_description
1 polymer ?
#
loop_
_entity_poly.entity_id
_entity_poly.type
_entity_poly.pdbx_seq_one_letter_code
_entity_poly.pdbx_strand_id
1 'polypeptide(L)'
;ISGRTFWFLIIAGIFDIIFDLLSSILLVKSNPAYNSWMIFFSTMLYILQMIVVYIFYNYTQALRHCDEDIRTRNIKIMAVPILCMEVAIVTNVLHKQFFYCNEQGQYVHGKAYLVTYIFTLICIAAVIINCFINQEEYQKNELRAIKEFLGVALVCVTIQMKFQSVLMTGFGLSLGITILFWALYNPQLYIDSLTGLYSKGYFRRWFPEQIKRKKELHLLMIDLWKLKQVNKLYGVTTGDELLIQIAEYLHKINEANHVFRIHGNRFFVFTTSLMDYETNKDAIMKLFKRPFKVKGERISFSAAICGIINVQEVKEIDVLIDYLEYLVQLKPKSDRTILIQ
;
A
#
# COMPACT_ATOMS: atom_id res chain seq x y z
N ILE A 1 4.49 -6.12 -7.97
CA ILE A 1 3.24 -6.70 -8.51
C ILE A 1 2.03 -5.92 -7.96
N SER A 2 1.91 -5.71 -6.64
CA SER A 2 0.76 -5.02 -6.03
C SER A 2 0.50 -3.61 -6.58
N GLY A 3 1.56 -2.83 -6.88
CA GLY A 3 1.40 -1.50 -7.46
C GLY A 3 0.77 -1.51 -8.85
N ARG A 4 1.13 -2.45 -9.71
CA ARG A 4 0.53 -2.57 -11.06
C ARG A 4 -0.94 -2.97 -10.99
N THR A 5 -1.29 -3.95 -10.14
CA THR A 5 -2.69 -4.37 -9.98
C THR A 5 -3.56 -3.27 -9.37
N PHE A 6 -3.01 -2.43 -8.50
CA PHE A 6 -3.71 -1.26 -7.98
C PHE A 6 -4.01 -0.22 -9.07
N TRP A 7 -3.05 0.06 -9.96
CA TRP A 7 -3.29 0.95 -11.10
C TRP A 7 -4.36 0.41 -12.05
N PHE A 8 -4.36 -0.92 -12.31
CA PHE A 8 -5.43 -1.53 -13.09
C PHE A 8 -6.80 -1.39 -12.41
N LEU A 9 -6.86 -1.50 -11.07
CA LEU A 9 -8.09 -1.30 -10.31
C LEU A 9 -8.62 0.13 -10.46
N ILE A 10 -7.75 1.14 -10.37
CA ILE A 10 -8.11 2.55 -10.59
C ILE A 10 -8.65 2.77 -11.99
N ILE A 11 -7.94 2.29 -13.01
CA ILE A 11 -8.33 2.46 -14.42
C ILE A 11 -9.68 1.78 -14.68
N ALA A 12 -9.85 0.54 -14.24
CA ALA A 12 -11.11 -0.19 -14.38
C ALA A 12 -12.26 0.53 -13.65
N GLY A 13 -11.98 1.05 -12.45
CA GLY A 13 -12.96 1.82 -11.67
C GLY A 13 -13.40 3.12 -12.34
N ILE A 14 -12.46 3.84 -12.99
CA ILE A 14 -12.80 5.05 -13.76
C ILE A 14 -13.71 4.69 -14.93
N PHE A 15 -13.41 3.63 -15.68
CA PHE A 15 -14.28 3.17 -16.76
C PHE A 15 -15.64 2.72 -16.26
N ASP A 16 -15.68 1.98 -15.14
CA ASP A 16 -16.94 1.55 -14.51
C ASP A 16 -17.85 2.76 -14.20
N ILE A 17 -17.32 3.79 -13.56
CA ILE A 17 -18.06 5.02 -13.24
C ILE A 17 -18.54 5.74 -14.52
N ILE A 18 -17.71 5.82 -15.57
CA ILE A 18 -18.07 6.46 -16.83
C ILE A 18 -19.22 5.71 -17.51
N PHE A 19 -19.14 4.39 -17.59
CA PHE A 19 -20.18 3.57 -18.23
C PHE A 19 -21.46 3.54 -17.40
N ASP A 20 -21.38 3.58 -16.06
CA ASP A 20 -22.53 3.70 -15.16
C ASP A 20 -23.27 5.03 -15.40
N LEU A 21 -22.52 6.14 -15.49
CA LEU A 21 -23.08 7.45 -15.79
C LEU A 21 -23.73 7.51 -17.19
N LEU A 22 -23.04 6.99 -18.22
CA LEU A 22 -23.57 6.97 -19.59
C LEU A 22 -24.84 6.11 -19.71
N SER A 23 -24.83 4.93 -19.09
CA SER A 23 -26.00 4.06 -19.02
C SER A 23 -27.17 4.78 -18.35
N SER A 24 -26.94 5.46 -17.23
CA SER A 24 -27.96 6.18 -16.47
C SER A 24 -28.54 7.38 -17.22
N ILE A 25 -27.74 8.13 -17.98
CA ILE A 25 -28.21 9.23 -18.81
C ILE A 25 -29.19 8.71 -19.91
N LEU A 26 -28.85 7.57 -20.51
CA LEU A 26 -29.71 6.97 -21.53
C LEU A 26 -31.01 6.39 -20.97
N LEU A 27 -30.95 5.83 -19.74
CA LEU A 27 -32.13 5.37 -19.00
C LEU A 27 -33.17 6.47 -18.83
N VAL A 28 -32.74 7.69 -18.50
CA VAL A 28 -33.66 8.84 -18.31
C VAL A 28 -34.30 9.27 -19.61
N LYS A 29 -33.61 9.14 -20.75
CA LYS A 29 -34.13 9.59 -22.06
C LYS A 29 -35.24 8.73 -22.64
N SER A 30 -35.34 7.44 -22.31
CA SER A 30 -36.39 6.48 -22.69
C SER A 30 -36.84 6.62 -24.15
N ASN A 31 -35.89 6.60 -25.11
CA ASN A 31 -36.20 6.79 -26.52
C ASN A 31 -35.69 5.57 -27.33
N PRO A 32 -36.57 4.93 -28.15
CA PRO A 32 -36.19 3.76 -28.95
C PRO A 32 -34.97 3.94 -29.84
N ALA A 33 -34.71 5.18 -30.32
CA ALA A 33 -33.52 5.49 -31.11
C ALA A 33 -32.20 5.19 -30.37
N TYR A 34 -32.20 5.14 -29.07
CA TYR A 34 -31.01 4.88 -28.25
C TYR A 34 -30.92 3.45 -27.70
N ASN A 35 -31.83 2.55 -28.04
CA ASN A 35 -31.87 1.17 -27.52
C ASN A 35 -30.54 0.43 -27.72
N SER A 36 -29.95 0.52 -28.92
CA SER A 36 -28.68 -0.15 -29.18
C SER A 36 -27.52 0.39 -28.31
N TRP A 37 -27.49 1.70 -28.11
CA TRP A 37 -26.50 2.33 -27.25
C TRP A 37 -26.72 1.99 -25.77
N MET A 38 -28.00 1.94 -25.34
CA MET A 38 -28.33 1.56 -23.96
C MET A 38 -27.93 0.11 -23.66
N ILE A 39 -28.20 -0.81 -24.59
CA ILE A 39 -27.80 -2.21 -24.47
C ILE A 39 -26.27 -2.29 -24.44
N PHE A 40 -25.57 -1.57 -25.31
CA PHE A 40 -24.11 -1.54 -25.36
C PHE A 40 -23.49 -1.04 -24.05
N PHE A 41 -23.89 0.15 -23.55
CA PHE A 41 -23.33 0.71 -22.33
C PHE A 41 -23.68 -0.12 -21.09
N SER A 42 -24.89 -0.66 -21.00
CA SER A 42 -25.27 -1.55 -19.90
C SER A 42 -24.48 -2.86 -19.95
N THR A 43 -24.27 -3.46 -21.12
CA THR A 43 -23.43 -4.65 -21.26
C THR A 43 -21.99 -4.37 -20.81
N MET A 44 -21.39 -3.27 -21.27
CA MET A 44 -20.04 -2.86 -20.86
C MET A 44 -19.95 -2.61 -19.36
N LEU A 45 -20.96 -1.99 -18.75
CA LEU A 45 -21.02 -1.77 -17.30
C LEU A 45 -20.98 -3.09 -16.54
N TYR A 46 -21.84 -4.06 -16.89
CA TYR A 46 -21.85 -5.38 -16.21
C TYR A 46 -20.52 -6.13 -16.40
N ILE A 47 -19.90 -6.06 -17.58
CA ILE A 47 -18.56 -6.65 -17.84
C ILE A 47 -17.51 -5.97 -16.95
N LEU A 48 -17.50 -4.64 -16.91
CA LEU A 48 -16.52 -3.88 -16.10
C LEU A 48 -16.65 -4.18 -14.60
N GLN A 49 -17.89 -4.33 -14.10
CA GLN A 49 -18.13 -4.72 -12.71
C GLN A 49 -17.49 -6.09 -12.39
N MET A 50 -17.59 -7.08 -13.27
CA MET A 50 -16.95 -8.39 -13.09
C MET A 50 -15.41 -8.28 -13.17
N ILE A 51 -14.90 -7.48 -14.10
CA ILE A 51 -13.46 -7.20 -14.23
C ILE A 51 -12.92 -6.54 -12.95
N VAL A 52 -13.64 -5.55 -12.39
CA VAL A 52 -13.25 -4.88 -11.14
C VAL A 52 -13.15 -5.88 -9.99
N VAL A 53 -14.14 -6.76 -9.83
CA VAL A 53 -14.13 -7.84 -8.82
C VAL A 53 -12.91 -8.75 -9.01
N TYR A 54 -12.60 -9.12 -10.25
CA TYR A 54 -11.43 -9.95 -10.57
C TYR A 54 -10.10 -9.25 -10.27
N ILE A 55 -9.96 -7.98 -10.68
CA ILE A 55 -8.76 -7.19 -10.43
C ILE A 55 -8.59 -6.98 -8.92
N PHE A 56 -9.67 -6.71 -8.19
CA PHE A 56 -9.61 -6.56 -6.75
C PHE A 56 -9.16 -7.85 -6.05
N TYR A 57 -9.69 -9.01 -6.47
CA TYR A 57 -9.22 -10.30 -5.96
C TYR A 57 -7.72 -10.51 -6.25
N ASN A 58 -7.26 -10.25 -7.48
CA ASN A 58 -5.85 -10.33 -7.84
C ASN A 58 -4.99 -9.40 -7.00
N TYR A 59 -5.52 -8.21 -6.68
CA TYR A 59 -4.85 -7.25 -5.82
C TYR A 59 -4.69 -7.79 -4.40
N THR A 60 -5.73 -8.40 -3.82
CA THR A 60 -5.62 -9.03 -2.50
C THR A 60 -4.60 -10.17 -2.50
N GLN A 61 -4.57 -11.00 -3.54
CA GLN A 61 -3.56 -12.06 -3.68
C GLN A 61 -2.13 -11.49 -3.87
N ALA A 62 -1.98 -10.31 -4.48
CA ALA A 62 -0.67 -9.65 -4.65
C ALA A 62 -0.12 -9.05 -3.34
N LEU A 63 -0.99 -8.73 -2.38
CA LEU A 63 -0.61 -8.28 -1.03
C LEU A 63 -0.24 -9.44 -0.11
N ARG A 64 -0.72 -10.64 -0.40
CA ARG A 64 -0.48 -11.83 0.40
C ARG A 64 0.96 -12.30 0.31
N HIS A 65 1.59 -12.58 1.45
CA HIS A 65 2.94 -13.12 1.56
C HIS A 65 2.92 -14.66 1.47
N CYS A 66 2.63 -15.19 0.28
CA CYS A 66 2.59 -16.63 0.00
C CYS A 66 3.43 -16.99 -1.23
N ASP A 67 3.61 -18.30 -1.47
CA ASP A 67 4.30 -18.82 -2.65
C ASP A 67 3.59 -18.39 -3.94
N GLU A 68 4.39 -18.16 -4.97
CA GLU A 68 3.90 -17.68 -6.27
C GLU A 68 2.97 -18.69 -6.96
N ASP A 69 3.22 -19.99 -6.78
CA ASP A 69 2.39 -21.07 -7.32
C ASP A 69 1.00 -21.08 -6.67
N ILE A 70 0.94 -20.92 -5.35
CA ILE A 70 -0.34 -20.84 -4.60
C ILE A 70 -1.14 -19.63 -5.08
N ARG A 71 -0.49 -18.47 -5.16
CA ARG A 71 -1.10 -17.24 -5.63
C ARG A 71 -1.67 -17.39 -7.05
N THR A 72 -0.86 -17.90 -7.98
CA THR A 72 -1.25 -18.12 -9.39
C THR A 72 -2.41 -19.08 -9.51
N ARG A 73 -2.41 -20.17 -8.73
CA ARG A 73 -3.49 -21.15 -8.69
C ARG A 73 -4.80 -20.50 -8.22
N ASN A 74 -4.77 -19.72 -7.13
CA ASN A 74 -5.95 -19.05 -6.59
C ASN A 74 -6.55 -18.05 -7.60
N ILE A 75 -5.71 -17.28 -8.28
CA ILE A 75 -6.12 -16.35 -9.34
C ILE A 75 -6.81 -17.09 -10.49
N LYS A 76 -6.26 -18.20 -10.93
CA LYS A 76 -6.86 -19.03 -12.00
C LYS A 76 -8.21 -19.63 -11.58
N ILE A 77 -8.33 -20.11 -10.34
CA ILE A 77 -9.59 -20.65 -9.81
C ILE A 77 -10.69 -19.58 -9.83
N MET A 78 -10.37 -18.34 -9.42
CA MET A 78 -11.33 -17.25 -9.41
C MET A 78 -11.69 -16.75 -10.82
N ALA A 79 -10.77 -16.87 -11.78
CA ALA A 79 -11.01 -16.47 -13.16
C ALA A 79 -12.14 -17.28 -13.84
N VAL A 80 -12.25 -18.58 -13.55
CA VAL A 80 -13.21 -19.48 -14.23
C VAL A 80 -14.67 -19.03 -14.04
N PRO A 81 -15.20 -18.86 -12.79
CA PRO A 81 -16.57 -18.44 -12.59
C PRO A 81 -16.83 -17.02 -13.12
N ILE A 82 -15.85 -16.13 -13.06
CA ILE A 82 -15.98 -14.78 -13.61
C ILE A 82 -16.10 -14.82 -15.13
N LEU A 83 -15.25 -15.58 -15.83
CA LEU A 83 -15.35 -15.77 -17.28
C LEU A 83 -16.69 -16.40 -17.70
N CYS A 84 -17.20 -17.37 -16.95
CA CYS A 84 -18.52 -17.92 -17.20
C CYS A 84 -19.63 -16.87 -17.10
N MET A 85 -19.54 -15.98 -16.09
CA MET A 85 -20.50 -14.90 -15.90
C MET A 85 -20.38 -13.84 -17.01
N GLU A 86 -19.16 -13.50 -17.43
CA GLU A 86 -18.94 -12.57 -18.56
C GLU A 86 -19.52 -13.11 -19.87
N VAL A 87 -19.32 -14.39 -20.16
CA VAL A 87 -19.94 -15.04 -21.34
C VAL A 87 -21.46 -14.96 -21.27
N ALA A 88 -22.06 -15.20 -20.11
CA ALA A 88 -23.49 -15.07 -19.92
C ALA A 88 -23.99 -13.62 -20.13
N ILE A 89 -23.23 -12.61 -19.66
CA ILE A 89 -23.54 -11.19 -19.86
C ILE A 89 -23.43 -10.81 -21.34
N VAL A 90 -22.36 -11.21 -22.02
CA VAL A 90 -22.16 -10.91 -23.46
C VAL A 90 -23.27 -11.53 -24.30
N THR A 91 -23.68 -12.77 -24.00
CA THR A 91 -24.76 -13.46 -24.69
C THR A 91 -26.17 -12.99 -24.31
N ASN A 92 -26.29 -12.05 -23.36
CA ASN A 92 -27.57 -11.52 -22.92
C ASN A 92 -28.42 -10.90 -24.06
N VAL A 93 -27.78 -10.37 -25.10
CA VAL A 93 -28.48 -9.86 -26.30
C VAL A 93 -29.36 -10.94 -26.94
N LEU A 94 -29.02 -12.20 -26.85
CA LEU A 94 -29.75 -13.33 -27.41
C LEU A 94 -30.90 -13.80 -26.51
N HIS A 95 -30.67 -13.89 -25.20
CA HIS A 95 -31.61 -14.51 -24.27
C HIS A 95 -32.36 -13.53 -23.35
N LYS A 96 -31.93 -12.24 -23.29
CA LYS A 96 -32.62 -11.15 -22.55
C LYS A 96 -32.90 -11.48 -21.08
N GLN A 97 -32.05 -12.26 -20.43
CA GLN A 97 -32.25 -12.74 -19.07
C GLN A 97 -31.84 -11.71 -18.00
N PHE A 98 -30.80 -10.92 -18.26
CA PHE A 98 -30.32 -9.94 -17.29
C PHE A 98 -31.02 -8.58 -17.47
N PHE A 99 -31.05 -8.06 -18.70
CA PHE A 99 -31.72 -6.81 -19.06
C PHE A 99 -32.04 -6.76 -20.55
N TYR A 100 -32.99 -5.93 -20.92
CA TYR A 100 -33.35 -5.66 -22.32
C TYR A 100 -34.08 -4.31 -22.43
N CYS A 101 -34.24 -3.81 -23.63
CA CYS A 101 -35.10 -2.67 -23.93
C CYS A 101 -36.42 -3.16 -24.51
N ASN A 102 -37.55 -2.61 -24.04
CA ASN A 102 -38.86 -2.86 -24.62
C ASN A 102 -39.07 -2.04 -25.92
N GLU A 103 -40.16 -2.24 -26.59
CA GLU A 103 -40.54 -1.55 -27.84
C GLU A 103 -40.65 -0.02 -27.66
N GLN A 104 -40.96 0.42 -26.42
CA GLN A 104 -41.12 1.83 -26.08
C GLN A 104 -39.76 2.50 -25.72
N GLY A 105 -38.65 1.78 -25.81
CA GLY A 105 -37.31 2.30 -25.46
C GLY A 105 -37.00 2.37 -23.97
N GLN A 106 -37.78 1.65 -23.15
CA GLN A 106 -37.55 1.59 -21.71
C GLN A 106 -36.65 0.40 -21.37
N TYR A 107 -35.74 0.61 -20.45
CA TYR A 107 -34.90 -0.43 -19.87
C TYR A 107 -35.77 -1.31 -18.94
N VAL A 108 -35.65 -2.61 -19.10
CA VAL A 108 -36.37 -3.60 -18.30
C VAL A 108 -35.38 -4.63 -17.76
N HIS A 109 -35.48 -4.89 -16.46
CA HIS A 109 -34.73 -5.98 -15.86
C HIS A 109 -35.26 -7.34 -16.30
N GLY A 110 -34.39 -8.22 -16.73
CA GLY A 110 -34.72 -9.60 -17.07
C GLY A 110 -34.95 -10.45 -15.81
N LYS A 111 -35.41 -11.70 -16.00
CA LYS A 111 -35.75 -12.60 -14.88
C LYS A 111 -34.52 -12.96 -14.02
N ALA A 112 -33.32 -12.95 -14.57
CA ALA A 112 -32.08 -13.33 -13.90
C ALA A 112 -31.20 -12.12 -13.47
N TYR A 113 -31.76 -10.89 -13.46
CA TYR A 113 -30.94 -9.71 -13.12
C TYR A 113 -30.32 -9.76 -11.73
N LEU A 114 -31.01 -10.37 -10.74
CA LEU A 114 -30.47 -10.54 -9.39
C LEU A 114 -29.27 -11.49 -9.32
N VAL A 115 -29.08 -12.35 -10.32
CA VAL A 115 -27.96 -13.30 -10.34
C VAL A 115 -26.62 -12.58 -10.36
N THR A 116 -26.52 -11.42 -11.04
CA THR A 116 -25.29 -10.62 -11.08
C THR A 116 -24.92 -10.09 -9.70
N TYR A 117 -25.89 -9.58 -8.94
CA TYR A 117 -25.67 -9.11 -7.56
C TYR A 117 -25.33 -10.24 -6.60
N ILE A 118 -26.05 -11.36 -6.67
CA ILE A 118 -25.78 -12.54 -5.86
C ILE A 118 -24.38 -13.08 -6.15
N PHE A 119 -23.99 -13.13 -7.42
CA PHE A 119 -22.65 -13.55 -7.83
C PHE A 119 -21.58 -12.62 -7.26
N THR A 120 -21.78 -11.30 -7.34
CA THR A 120 -20.86 -10.32 -6.75
C THR A 120 -20.74 -10.51 -5.24
N LEU A 121 -21.85 -10.75 -4.52
CA LEU A 121 -21.83 -11.04 -3.09
C LEU A 121 -21.09 -12.33 -2.77
N ILE A 122 -21.24 -13.38 -3.59
CA ILE A 122 -20.46 -14.63 -3.45
C ILE A 122 -18.96 -14.35 -3.63
N CYS A 123 -18.58 -13.54 -4.61
CA CYS A 123 -17.19 -13.15 -4.82
C CYS A 123 -16.63 -12.34 -3.64
N ILE A 124 -17.39 -11.38 -3.09
CA ILE A 124 -17.04 -10.64 -1.88
C ILE A 124 -16.85 -11.60 -0.71
N ALA A 125 -17.78 -12.52 -0.49
CA ALA A 125 -17.66 -13.54 0.55
C ALA A 125 -16.41 -14.43 0.37
N ALA A 126 -16.09 -14.84 -0.84
CA ALA A 126 -14.88 -15.61 -1.14
C ALA A 126 -13.60 -14.83 -0.78
N VAL A 127 -13.54 -13.52 -1.06
CA VAL A 127 -12.41 -12.67 -0.63
C VAL A 127 -12.34 -12.57 0.89
N ILE A 128 -13.46 -12.36 1.57
CA ILE A 128 -13.52 -12.28 3.04
C ILE A 128 -13.02 -13.60 3.66
N ILE A 129 -13.50 -14.73 3.19
CA ILE A 129 -13.11 -16.07 3.67
C ILE A 129 -11.61 -16.29 3.43
N ASN A 130 -11.09 -15.94 2.25
CA ASN A 130 -9.68 -16.06 1.94
C ASN A 130 -8.82 -15.21 2.88
N CYS A 131 -9.21 -13.95 3.15
CA CYS A 131 -8.52 -13.07 4.08
C CYS A 131 -8.60 -13.57 5.53
N PHE A 132 -9.68 -14.21 5.92
CA PHE A 132 -9.84 -14.75 7.28
C PHE A 132 -8.97 -16.01 7.49
N ILE A 133 -8.98 -16.94 6.54
CA ILE A 133 -8.19 -18.18 6.62
C ILE A 133 -6.68 -17.86 6.60
N ASN A 134 -6.25 -16.90 5.81
CA ASN A 134 -4.83 -16.60 5.58
C ASN A 134 -4.40 -15.26 6.21
N GLN A 135 -5.02 -14.85 7.30
CA GLN A 135 -4.79 -13.53 7.91
C GLN A 135 -3.33 -13.28 8.33
N GLU A 136 -2.58 -14.34 8.68
CA GLU A 136 -1.16 -14.26 9.07
C GLU A 136 -0.23 -13.93 7.89
N GLU A 137 -0.69 -14.18 6.66
CA GLU A 137 0.07 -13.89 5.45
C GLU A 137 -0.10 -12.45 4.94
N TYR A 138 -0.90 -11.64 5.62
CA TYR A 138 -1.09 -10.22 5.32
C TYR A 138 -0.47 -9.34 6.40
N GLN A 139 0.01 -8.16 6.02
CA GLN A 139 0.32 -7.13 7.00
C GLN A 139 -0.97 -6.59 7.64
N LYS A 140 -0.93 -6.23 8.92
CA LYS A 140 -2.12 -5.76 9.67
C LYS A 140 -2.83 -4.59 9.00
N ASN A 141 -2.06 -3.64 8.43
CA ASN A 141 -2.64 -2.48 7.74
C ASN A 141 -3.29 -2.85 6.40
N GLU A 142 -2.69 -3.78 5.67
CA GLU A 142 -3.24 -4.30 4.40
C GLU A 142 -4.55 -5.02 4.64
N LEU A 143 -4.57 -5.91 5.63
CA LEU A 143 -5.77 -6.65 6.00
C LEU A 143 -6.90 -5.72 6.46
N ARG A 144 -6.57 -4.66 7.23
CA ARG A 144 -7.53 -3.64 7.64
C ARG A 144 -8.11 -2.92 6.42
N ALA A 145 -7.27 -2.43 5.51
CA ALA A 145 -7.71 -1.71 4.32
C ALA A 145 -8.60 -2.58 3.40
N ILE A 146 -8.27 -3.87 3.23
CA ILE A 146 -9.09 -4.82 2.49
C ILE A 146 -10.46 -4.99 3.17
N LYS A 147 -10.50 -5.16 4.49
CA LYS A 147 -11.76 -5.31 5.24
C LYS A 147 -12.64 -4.07 5.15
N GLU A 148 -12.07 -2.88 5.23
CA GLU A 148 -12.79 -1.60 5.09
C GLU A 148 -13.35 -1.45 3.67
N PHE A 149 -12.55 -1.74 2.63
CA PHE A 149 -13.04 -1.77 1.24
C PHE A 149 -14.22 -2.73 1.06
N LEU A 150 -14.08 -3.96 1.54
CA LEU A 150 -15.13 -4.99 1.43
C LEU A 150 -16.40 -4.60 2.18
N GLY A 151 -16.26 -3.95 3.35
CA GLY A 151 -17.38 -3.42 4.10
C GLY A 151 -18.18 -2.39 3.29
N VAL A 152 -17.48 -1.42 2.67
CA VAL A 152 -18.10 -0.42 1.79
C VAL A 152 -18.76 -1.09 0.59
N ALA A 153 -18.06 -2.01 -0.09
CA ALA A 153 -18.58 -2.72 -1.25
C ALA A 153 -19.86 -3.51 -0.90
N LEU A 154 -19.88 -4.23 0.23
CA LEU A 154 -21.03 -4.99 0.69
C LEU A 154 -22.25 -4.09 0.93
N VAL A 155 -22.07 -2.97 1.61
CA VAL A 155 -23.14 -1.99 1.88
C VAL A 155 -23.66 -1.41 0.57
N CYS A 156 -22.78 -0.96 -0.33
CA CYS A 156 -23.18 -0.34 -1.59
C CYS A 156 -23.91 -1.32 -2.52
N VAL A 157 -23.42 -2.56 -2.67
CA VAL A 157 -24.06 -3.60 -3.47
C VAL A 157 -25.45 -3.95 -2.90
N THR A 158 -25.58 -4.05 -1.57
CA THR A 158 -26.86 -4.35 -0.91
C THR A 158 -27.88 -3.21 -1.12
N ILE A 159 -27.45 -1.95 -1.01
CA ILE A 159 -28.31 -0.79 -1.28
C ILE A 159 -28.71 -0.76 -2.75
N GLN A 160 -27.77 -0.95 -3.68
CA GLN A 160 -28.04 -0.98 -5.12
C GLN A 160 -29.03 -2.07 -5.50
N MET A 161 -28.91 -3.26 -4.91
CA MET A 161 -29.83 -4.37 -5.14
C MET A 161 -31.28 -4.01 -4.76
N LYS A 162 -31.43 -3.21 -3.69
CA LYS A 162 -32.76 -2.78 -3.21
C LYS A 162 -33.28 -1.52 -3.91
N PHE A 163 -32.40 -0.57 -4.19
CA PHE A 163 -32.71 0.74 -4.76
C PHE A 163 -31.94 0.94 -6.08
N GLN A 164 -32.47 0.35 -7.15
CA GLN A 164 -31.79 0.31 -8.46
C GLN A 164 -31.66 1.67 -9.15
N SER A 165 -32.44 2.67 -8.71
CA SER A 165 -32.34 4.05 -9.22
C SER A 165 -31.19 4.86 -8.65
N VAL A 166 -30.47 4.31 -7.67
CA VAL A 166 -29.34 4.99 -7.00
C VAL A 166 -28.03 4.41 -7.49
N LEU A 167 -27.11 5.25 -7.97
CA LEU A 167 -25.80 4.85 -8.46
C LEU A 167 -24.81 4.58 -7.29
N MET A 168 -25.03 3.47 -6.58
CA MET A 168 -24.24 3.16 -5.39
C MET A 168 -22.95 2.37 -5.67
N THR A 169 -22.90 1.60 -6.75
CA THR A 169 -21.74 0.75 -7.08
C THR A 169 -20.52 1.59 -7.42
N GLY A 170 -20.64 2.56 -8.33
CA GLY A 170 -19.57 3.49 -8.68
C GLY A 170 -19.10 4.34 -7.50
N PHE A 171 -20.05 4.83 -6.66
CA PHE A 171 -19.71 5.55 -5.42
C PHE A 171 -18.92 4.66 -4.46
N GLY A 172 -19.41 3.44 -4.21
CA GLY A 172 -18.75 2.49 -3.31
C GLY A 172 -17.36 2.10 -3.78
N LEU A 173 -17.19 1.92 -5.09
CA LEU A 173 -15.89 1.61 -5.69
C LEU A 173 -14.91 2.78 -5.53
N SER A 174 -15.33 4.02 -5.81
CA SER A 174 -14.50 5.21 -5.64
C SER A 174 -14.06 5.41 -4.19
N LEU A 175 -14.98 5.27 -3.24
CA LEU A 175 -14.71 5.36 -1.82
C LEU A 175 -13.74 4.25 -1.37
N GLY A 176 -13.99 3.00 -1.81
CA GLY A 176 -13.14 1.86 -1.50
C GLY A 176 -11.71 2.01 -2.04
N ILE A 177 -11.55 2.45 -3.30
CA ILE A 177 -10.22 2.75 -3.89
C ILE A 177 -9.53 3.86 -3.09
N THR A 178 -10.25 4.89 -2.66
CA THR A 178 -9.72 5.97 -1.83
C THR A 178 -9.21 5.44 -0.49
N ILE A 179 -9.96 4.57 0.18
CA ILE A 179 -9.53 3.90 1.43
C ILE A 179 -8.23 3.12 1.20
N LEU A 180 -8.17 2.30 0.14
CA LEU A 180 -6.96 1.53 -0.20
C LEU A 180 -5.77 2.46 -0.48
N PHE A 181 -5.98 3.55 -1.20
CA PHE A 181 -4.93 4.53 -1.47
C PHE A 181 -4.38 5.15 -0.19
N TRP A 182 -5.25 5.65 0.68
CA TRP A 182 -4.83 6.25 1.95
C TRP A 182 -4.13 5.25 2.87
N ALA A 183 -4.61 4.02 2.95
CA ALA A 183 -4.06 3.01 3.84
C ALA A 183 -2.72 2.43 3.36
N LEU A 184 -2.50 2.33 2.04
CA LEU A 184 -1.40 1.56 1.47
C LEU A 184 -0.42 2.37 0.61
N TYR A 185 -0.85 3.51 0.06
CA TYR A 185 -0.06 4.30 -0.88
C TYR A 185 0.16 5.75 -0.45
N ASN A 186 -0.38 6.15 0.73
CA ASN A 186 -0.14 7.51 1.23
C ASN A 186 1.36 7.73 1.45
N PRO A 187 2.01 8.66 0.71
CA PRO A 187 3.44 8.93 0.86
C PRO A 187 3.84 9.35 2.27
N GLN A 188 2.91 9.94 3.03
CA GLN A 188 3.15 10.34 4.43
C GLN A 188 3.44 9.15 5.35
N LEU A 189 3.03 7.92 4.97
CA LEU A 189 3.38 6.71 5.72
C LEU A 189 4.82 6.26 5.47
N TYR A 190 5.44 6.72 4.38
CA TYR A 190 6.75 6.27 3.93
C TYR A 190 7.87 7.28 4.18
N ILE A 191 7.51 8.53 4.47
CA ILE A 191 8.45 9.63 4.70
C ILE A 191 8.24 10.17 6.10
N ASP A 192 9.34 10.36 6.84
CA ASP A 192 9.32 11.04 8.14
C ASP A 192 9.09 12.55 7.91
N SER A 193 8.03 13.08 8.50
CA SER A 193 7.56 14.46 8.26
C SER A 193 8.55 15.53 8.72
N LEU A 194 9.41 15.22 9.70
CA LEU A 194 10.40 16.18 10.20
C LEU A 194 11.65 16.20 9.33
N THR A 195 12.17 15.03 8.95
CA THR A 195 13.50 14.91 8.35
C THR A 195 13.47 14.69 6.84
N GLY A 196 12.32 14.35 6.26
CA GLY A 196 12.20 13.99 4.85
C GLY A 196 12.83 12.64 4.48
N LEU A 197 13.43 11.93 5.42
CA LEU A 197 13.97 10.58 5.21
C LEU A 197 12.86 9.52 5.16
N TYR A 198 13.20 8.33 4.70
CA TYR A 198 12.26 7.21 4.77
C TYR A 198 11.91 6.85 6.22
N SER A 199 10.63 6.57 6.45
CA SER A 199 10.10 6.21 7.77
C SER A 199 10.32 4.73 8.11
N LYS A 200 10.09 4.36 9.39
CA LYS A 200 9.99 2.96 9.84
C LYS A 200 8.96 2.16 9.05
N GLY A 201 7.84 2.80 8.64
CA GLY A 201 6.81 2.14 7.83
C GLY A 201 7.32 1.69 6.47
N TYR A 202 8.11 2.55 5.80
CA TYR A 202 8.74 2.18 4.54
C TYR A 202 9.84 1.12 4.73
N PHE A 203 10.65 1.22 5.79
CA PHE A 203 11.67 0.22 6.12
C PHE A 203 11.07 -1.18 6.25
N ARG A 204 9.95 -1.34 6.97
CA ARG A 204 9.26 -2.62 7.15
C ARG A 204 8.78 -3.25 5.83
N ARG A 205 8.51 -2.44 4.82
CA ARG A 205 8.12 -2.91 3.49
C ARG A 205 9.32 -3.18 2.59
N TRP A 206 10.30 -2.28 2.62
CA TRP A 206 11.47 -2.30 1.76
C TRP A 206 12.45 -3.44 2.11
N PHE A 207 12.75 -3.62 3.40
CA PHE A 207 13.77 -4.56 3.85
C PHE A 207 13.52 -6.02 3.44
N PRO A 208 12.33 -6.63 3.64
CA PRO A 208 12.05 -8.00 3.21
C PRO A 208 12.20 -8.20 1.69
N GLU A 209 11.88 -7.17 0.89
CA GLU A 209 12.06 -7.24 -0.55
C GLU A 209 13.54 -7.28 -0.94
N GLN A 210 14.41 -6.56 -0.22
CA GLN A 210 15.85 -6.61 -0.47
C GLN A 210 16.44 -7.96 -0.09
N ILE A 211 16.04 -8.51 1.05
CA ILE A 211 16.47 -9.86 1.48
C ILE A 211 16.07 -10.93 0.46
N LYS A 212 14.84 -10.88 -0.07
CA LYS A 212 14.40 -11.80 -1.13
C LYS A 212 15.22 -11.69 -2.43
N ARG A 213 15.72 -10.50 -2.75
CA ARG A 213 16.56 -10.27 -3.94
C ARG A 213 17.99 -10.79 -3.79
N LYS A 214 18.37 -11.29 -2.61
CA LYS A 214 19.71 -11.81 -2.28
C LYS A 214 20.86 -10.84 -2.63
N LYS A 215 20.60 -9.53 -2.56
CA LYS A 215 21.63 -8.52 -2.75
C LYS A 215 22.41 -8.38 -1.47
N GLU A 216 23.74 -8.25 -1.58
CA GLU A 216 24.57 -7.89 -0.46
C GLU A 216 24.06 -6.58 0.14
N LEU A 217 23.88 -6.54 1.46
CA LEU A 217 23.27 -5.41 2.15
C LEU A 217 23.96 -5.22 3.51
N HIS A 218 24.51 -4.02 3.71
CA HIS A 218 25.18 -3.64 4.95
C HIS A 218 24.38 -2.56 5.64
N LEU A 219 24.39 -2.53 6.96
CA LEU A 219 23.65 -1.59 7.79
C LEU A 219 24.55 -0.84 8.75
N LEU A 220 24.38 0.48 8.80
CA LEU A 220 24.84 1.34 9.88
C LEU A 220 23.63 1.90 10.62
N MET A 221 23.50 1.60 11.90
CA MET A 221 22.53 2.23 12.79
C MET A 221 23.23 3.36 13.57
N ILE A 222 22.59 4.52 13.60
CA ILE A 222 23.03 5.68 14.38
C ILE A 222 21.97 5.94 15.47
N ASP A 223 22.34 5.80 16.74
CA ASP A 223 21.52 6.15 17.89
C ASP A 223 22.07 7.42 18.54
N LEU A 224 21.32 8.50 18.45
CA LEU A 224 21.73 9.81 18.99
C LEU A 224 21.52 9.84 20.50
N TRP A 225 22.58 10.15 21.22
CA TRP A 225 22.53 10.23 22.67
C TRP A 225 22.15 11.62 23.14
N LYS A 226 21.49 11.69 24.29
CA LYS A 226 21.18 12.95 25.01
C LYS A 226 20.30 13.96 24.24
N LEU A 227 19.59 13.55 23.17
CA LEU A 227 18.67 14.43 22.44
C LEU A 227 17.62 15.06 23.40
N LYS A 228 17.11 14.31 24.38
CA LYS A 228 16.20 14.82 25.41
C LYS A 228 16.82 15.94 26.25
N GLN A 229 18.13 15.88 26.51
CA GLN A 229 18.84 16.93 27.26
C GLN A 229 19.01 18.19 26.40
N VAL A 230 19.33 18.02 25.12
CA VAL A 230 19.38 19.14 24.15
C VAL A 230 18.00 19.82 24.09
N ASN A 231 16.92 19.04 23.95
CA ASN A 231 15.56 19.60 23.96
C ASN A 231 15.22 20.35 25.25
N LYS A 232 15.70 19.87 26.40
CA LYS A 232 15.47 20.53 27.69
C LYS A 232 16.28 21.81 27.83
N LEU A 233 17.50 21.87 27.32
CA LEU A 233 18.40 23.01 27.48
C LEU A 233 18.16 24.09 26.43
N TYR A 234 17.92 23.71 25.17
CA TYR A 234 17.85 24.60 24.01
C TYR A 234 16.47 24.68 23.35
N GLY A 235 15.51 23.90 23.86
CA GLY A 235 14.16 23.81 23.30
C GLY A 235 14.00 22.72 22.23
N VAL A 236 12.76 22.26 22.04
CA VAL A 236 12.40 21.18 21.11
C VAL A 236 12.74 21.56 19.66
N THR A 237 12.50 22.83 19.29
CA THR A 237 12.80 23.32 17.93
C THR A 237 14.29 23.26 17.58
N THR A 238 15.18 23.37 18.57
CA THR A 238 16.63 23.22 18.39
C THR A 238 17.02 21.76 18.18
N GLY A 239 16.38 20.85 18.91
CA GLY A 239 16.56 19.41 18.69
C GLY A 239 16.01 18.95 17.34
N ASP A 240 14.89 19.50 16.89
CA ASP A 240 14.34 19.21 15.57
C ASP A 240 15.28 19.67 14.44
N GLU A 241 15.83 20.90 14.55
CA GLU A 241 16.81 21.43 13.60
C GLU A 241 18.10 20.56 13.54
N LEU A 242 18.54 20.09 14.70
CA LEU A 242 19.69 19.15 14.79
C LEU A 242 19.38 17.83 14.05
N LEU A 243 18.18 17.29 14.22
CA LEU A 243 17.74 16.07 13.52
C LEU A 243 17.68 16.28 12.02
N ILE A 244 17.20 17.45 11.57
CA ILE A 244 17.15 17.81 10.14
C ILE A 244 18.57 17.89 9.56
N GLN A 245 19.51 18.58 10.21
CA GLN A 245 20.89 18.71 9.74
C GLN A 245 21.60 17.34 9.66
N ILE A 246 21.37 16.46 10.63
CA ILE A 246 21.90 15.09 10.59
C ILE A 246 21.30 14.31 9.42
N ALA A 247 20.00 14.40 9.23
CA ALA A 247 19.30 13.72 8.16
C ALA A 247 19.77 14.17 6.78
N GLU A 248 19.92 15.47 6.55
CA GLU A 248 20.46 16.05 5.31
C GLU A 248 21.88 15.53 5.03
N TYR A 249 22.73 15.49 6.07
CA TYR A 249 24.06 14.96 5.91
C TYR A 249 24.06 13.48 5.55
N LEU A 250 23.26 12.65 6.24
CA LEU A 250 23.14 11.22 5.96
C LEU A 250 22.60 10.97 4.55
N HIS A 251 21.64 11.76 4.11
CA HIS A 251 21.10 11.69 2.75
C HIS A 251 22.18 12.02 1.71
N LYS A 252 22.95 13.08 1.93
CA LYS A 252 24.00 13.53 1.02
C LYS A 252 25.14 12.52 0.87
N ILE A 253 25.58 11.86 1.95
CA ILE A 253 26.66 10.86 1.85
C ILE A 253 26.22 9.53 1.27
N ASN A 254 24.89 9.31 1.17
CA ASN A 254 24.31 8.04 0.76
C ASN A 254 23.21 8.21 -0.31
N GLU A 255 23.41 9.13 -1.26
CA GLU A 255 22.42 9.47 -2.31
C GLU A 255 21.94 8.25 -3.13
N ALA A 256 22.83 7.28 -3.38
CA ALA A 256 22.49 6.07 -4.13
C ALA A 256 21.80 4.97 -3.31
N ASN A 257 21.67 5.13 -2.01
CA ASN A 257 21.21 4.10 -1.08
C ASN A 257 20.08 4.62 -0.17
N HIS A 258 19.55 3.73 0.69
CA HIS A 258 18.38 4.05 1.49
C HIS A 258 18.75 4.48 2.90
N VAL A 259 18.25 5.65 3.32
CA VAL A 259 18.38 6.20 4.67
C VAL A 259 16.99 6.29 5.30
N PHE A 260 16.87 5.76 6.53
CA PHE A 260 15.62 5.67 7.25
C PHE A 260 15.73 6.34 8.61
N ARG A 261 14.66 7.00 9.05
CA ARG A 261 14.47 7.37 10.45
C ARG A 261 13.51 6.37 11.09
N ILE A 262 14.03 5.55 12.01
CA ILE A 262 13.26 4.43 12.60
C ILE A 262 12.48 4.87 13.83
N HIS A 263 13.11 5.67 14.68
CA HIS A 263 12.53 6.29 15.86
C HIS A 263 13.06 7.71 16.03
N GLY A 264 12.53 8.47 16.97
CA GLY A 264 12.86 9.88 17.21
C GLY A 264 14.34 10.25 17.11
N ASN A 265 15.24 9.41 17.61
CA ASN A 265 16.68 9.64 17.67
C ASN A 265 17.51 8.58 16.91
N ARG A 266 16.90 7.70 16.10
CA ARG A 266 17.57 6.59 15.42
C ARG A 266 17.46 6.64 13.92
N PHE A 267 18.60 6.45 13.25
CA PHE A 267 18.72 6.42 11.80
C PHE A 267 19.35 5.11 11.35
N PHE A 268 18.88 4.57 10.24
CA PHE A 268 19.47 3.45 9.55
C PHE A 268 19.99 3.90 8.19
N VAL A 269 21.21 3.52 7.86
CA VAL A 269 21.86 3.77 6.58
C VAL A 269 22.21 2.42 5.98
N PHE A 270 21.60 2.09 4.83
CA PHE A 270 21.88 0.85 4.11
C PHE A 270 22.78 1.12 2.92
N THR A 271 23.72 0.22 2.67
CA THR A 271 24.60 0.21 1.51
C THR A 271 24.64 -1.17 0.88
N THR A 272 24.89 -1.23 -0.43
CA THR A 272 24.99 -2.48 -1.20
C THR A 272 26.44 -2.84 -1.53
N SER A 273 27.38 -2.06 -1.06
CA SER A 273 28.82 -2.24 -1.27
C SER A 273 29.55 -2.07 0.06
N LEU A 274 30.52 -2.94 0.33
CA LEU A 274 31.37 -2.84 1.51
C LEU A 274 32.23 -1.55 1.48
N MET A 275 32.62 -1.08 0.30
CA MET A 275 33.36 0.16 0.13
C MET A 275 32.52 1.37 0.54
N ASP A 276 31.26 1.43 0.14
CA ASP A 276 30.32 2.49 0.55
C ASP A 276 30.04 2.41 2.05
N TYR A 277 29.93 1.20 2.61
CA TYR A 277 29.76 1.00 4.04
C TYR A 277 30.91 1.61 4.84
N GLU A 278 32.17 1.29 4.50
CA GLU A 278 33.35 1.83 5.18
C GLU A 278 33.43 3.36 5.00
N THR A 279 33.18 3.85 3.79
CA THR A 279 33.20 5.29 3.49
C THR A 279 32.17 6.05 4.32
N ASN A 280 30.91 5.54 4.35
CA ASN A 280 29.83 6.14 5.11
C ASN A 280 30.09 6.06 6.63
N LYS A 281 30.61 4.95 7.12
CA LYS A 281 31.00 4.77 8.52
C LYS A 281 32.01 5.85 8.95
N ASP A 282 33.07 6.05 8.18
CA ASP A 282 34.09 7.06 8.47
C ASP A 282 33.52 8.48 8.37
N ALA A 283 32.71 8.77 7.40
CA ALA A 283 32.02 10.07 7.24
C ALA A 283 31.11 10.37 8.45
N ILE A 284 30.31 9.41 8.88
CA ILE A 284 29.42 9.53 10.05
C ILE A 284 30.23 9.72 11.33
N MET A 285 31.30 8.95 11.52
CA MET A 285 32.19 9.15 12.68
C MET A 285 32.84 10.54 12.71
N LYS A 286 33.18 11.10 11.54
CA LYS A 286 33.74 12.47 11.43
C LYS A 286 32.68 13.54 11.70
N LEU A 287 31.42 13.31 11.32
CA LEU A 287 30.32 14.24 11.59
C LEU A 287 30.20 14.57 13.07
N PHE A 288 30.22 13.55 13.94
CA PHE A 288 30.04 13.71 15.38
C PHE A 288 31.29 14.19 16.13
N LYS A 289 32.44 14.35 15.45
CA LYS A 289 33.64 14.98 16.04
C LYS A 289 33.56 16.51 16.06
N ARG A 290 32.66 17.11 15.31
CA ARG A 290 32.51 18.57 15.21
C ARG A 290 31.21 19.00 15.87
N PRO A 291 31.18 20.16 16.53
CA PRO A 291 29.93 20.71 17.05
C PRO A 291 28.99 21.10 15.91
N PHE A 292 27.70 20.82 16.08
CA PHE A 292 26.66 21.29 15.19
C PHE A 292 26.37 22.75 15.48
N LYS A 293 26.14 23.53 14.42
CA LYS A 293 25.75 24.93 14.54
C LYS A 293 24.25 25.06 14.32
N VAL A 294 23.49 25.28 15.39
CA VAL A 294 22.04 25.40 15.36
C VAL A 294 21.63 26.71 16.02
N LYS A 295 20.91 27.57 15.30
CA LYS A 295 20.43 28.87 15.78
C LYS A 295 21.49 29.76 16.42
N GLY A 296 22.73 29.68 15.91
CA GLY A 296 23.86 30.45 16.44
C GLY A 296 24.65 29.76 17.57
N GLU A 297 24.09 28.74 18.18
CA GLU A 297 24.73 27.94 19.24
C GLU A 297 25.60 26.82 18.64
N ARG A 298 26.68 26.47 19.35
CA ARG A 298 27.54 25.33 19.01
C ARG A 298 27.25 24.18 19.96
N ILE A 299 26.55 23.16 19.45
CA ILE A 299 26.10 22.01 20.25
C ILE A 299 26.95 20.81 19.91
N SER A 300 27.72 20.32 20.90
CA SER A 300 28.42 19.05 20.78
C SER A 300 27.46 17.90 21.06
N PHE A 301 27.42 16.95 20.14
CA PHE A 301 26.49 15.84 20.18
C PHE A 301 27.22 14.52 19.94
N SER A 302 26.78 13.45 20.60
CA SER A 302 27.39 12.14 20.48
C SER A 302 26.37 11.08 20.09
N ALA A 303 26.81 10.01 19.46
CA ALA A 303 25.99 8.90 19.03
C ALA A 303 26.67 7.54 19.27
N ALA A 304 25.88 6.49 19.37
CA ALA A 304 26.34 5.13 19.14
C ALA A 304 26.11 4.78 17.66
N ILE A 305 27.17 4.28 17.04
CA ILE A 305 27.11 3.78 15.66
C ILE A 305 27.29 2.27 15.71
N CYS A 306 26.28 1.52 15.31
CA CYS A 306 26.33 0.06 15.22
C CYS A 306 26.40 -0.34 13.76
N GLY A 307 27.39 -1.16 13.41
CA GLY A 307 27.58 -1.67 12.05
C GLY A 307 27.31 -3.16 11.95
N ILE A 308 26.57 -3.58 10.92
CA ILE A 308 26.40 -4.99 10.55
C ILE A 308 26.78 -5.14 9.09
N ILE A 309 27.76 -6.01 8.85
CA ILE A 309 28.17 -6.40 7.49
C ILE A 309 27.30 -7.59 7.09
N ASN A 310 26.61 -7.47 5.95
CA ASN A 310 25.74 -8.49 5.37
C ASN A 310 24.57 -8.94 6.27
N VAL A 311 23.48 -8.17 6.23
CA VAL A 311 22.24 -8.46 7.01
C VAL A 311 21.34 -9.52 6.36
N GLN A 312 21.81 -10.27 5.35
CA GLN A 312 20.97 -11.24 4.59
C GLN A 312 20.50 -12.44 5.43
N GLU A 313 21.19 -12.75 6.50
CA GLU A 313 20.82 -13.87 7.39
C GLU A 313 19.64 -13.53 8.31
N VAL A 314 19.30 -12.24 8.42
CA VAL A 314 18.21 -11.78 9.29
C VAL A 314 16.87 -11.90 8.57
N LYS A 315 16.05 -12.87 8.97
CA LYS A 315 14.73 -13.11 8.35
C LYS A 315 13.64 -12.16 8.86
N GLU A 316 13.74 -11.70 10.10
CA GLU A 316 12.70 -10.91 10.77
C GLU A 316 13.23 -9.52 11.15
N ILE A 317 12.50 -8.47 10.74
CA ILE A 317 12.88 -7.07 10.98
C ILE A 317 12.90 -6.73 12.46
N ASP A 318 11.95 -7.23 13.23
CA ASP A 318 11.84 -6.90 14.64
C ASP A 318 13.01 -7.52 15.40
N VAL A 319 13.47 -8.70 15.04
CA VAL A 319 14.71 -9.32 15.57
C VAL A 319 15.95 -8.47 15.27
N LEU A 320 16.05 -7.92 14.06
CA LEU A 320 17.15 -7.01 13.69
C LEU A 320 17.13 -5.75 14.56
N ILE A 321 15.98 -5.13 14.71
CA ILE A 321 15.82 -3.90 15.52
C ILE A 321 16.16 -4.19 16.98
N ASP A 322 15.61 -5.25 17.55
CA ASP A 322 15.82 -5.63 18.95
C ASP A 322 17.30 -5.96 19.23
N TYR A 323 17.96 -6.66 18.30
CA TYR A 323 19.38 -6.95 18.39
C TYR A 323 20.24 -5.68 18.40
N LEU A 324 19.97 -4.75 17.49
CA LEU A 324 20.68 -3.47 17.45
C LEU A 324 20.41 -2.62 18.69
N GLU A 325 19.19 -2.63 19.22
CA GLU A 325 18.85 -1.96 20.47
C GLU A 325 19.61 -2.55 21.66
N TYR A 326 19.68 -3.86 21.70
CA TYR A 326 20.46 -4.57 22.73
C TYR A 326 21.96 -4.19 22.68
N LEU A 327 22.57 -4.16 21.49
CA LEU A 327 23.97 -3.76 21.31
C LEU A 327 24.24 -2.35 21.85
N VAL A 328 23.35 -1.40 21.59
CA VAL A 328 23.48 -0.03 22.11
C VAL A 328 23.34 0.01 23.63
N GLN A 329 22.44 -0.79 24.21
CA GLN A 329 22.23 -0.83 25.67
C GLN A 329 23.42 -1.42 26.43
N LEU A 330 24.20 -2.31 25.81
CA LEU A 330 25.41 -2.87 26.41
C LEU A 330 26.52 -1.84 26.66
N LYS A 331 26.47 -0.69 25.97
CA LYS A 331 27.47 0.36 26.09
C LYS A 331 26.95 1.53 26.92
N PRO A 332 27.73 2.02 27.90
CA PRO A 332 27.34 3.21 28.64
C PRO A 332 27.29 4.42 27.72
N LYS A 333 26.26 5.26 27.89
CA LYS A 333 26.15 6.54 27.19
C LYS A 333 27.33 7.41 27.53
N SER A 334 28.09 7.78 26.52
CA SER A 334 29.34 8.55 26.63
C SER A 334 29.19 9.94 25.98
N ASP A 335 30.01 10.88 26.37
CA ASP A 335 30.16 12.17 25.66
C ASP A 335 30.93 12.04 24.34
N ARG A 336 31.48 10.87 24.06
CA ARG A 336 32.18 10.55 22.80
C ARG A 336 31.34 9.59 21.98
N THR A 337 31.34 9.82 20.67
CA THR A 337 30.75 8.87 19.71
C THR A 337 31.53 7.55 19.74
N ILE A 338 30.81 6.45 19.86
CA ILE A 338 31.39 5.09 19.89
C ILE A 338 30.92 4.30 18.67
N LEU A 339 31.80 3.42 18.19
CA LEU A 339 31.53 2.44 17.15
C LEU A 339 31.37 1.06 17.80
N ILE A 340 30.30 0.34 17.44
CA ILE A 340 30.00 -1.02 17.86
C ILE A 340 29.95 -1.86 16.57
N GLN A 341 30.84 -2.83 16.46
CA GLN A 341 30.93 -3.76 15.32
C GLN A 341 30.65 -5.17 15.78
#